data_21183ad4c5c56129a70a92f9c3cef809
#
_entry.id   21183ad4c5c56129a70a92f9c3cef809
#
_cell.length_a   1.000
_cell.length_b   1.000
_cell.length_c   1.000
_cell.angle_alpha   90.00
_cell.angle_beta   90.00
_cell.angle_gamma   90.00
#
_symmetry.space_group_name_H-M   'P 1'
#
loop_
_entity.id
_entity.type
_entity.pdbx_description
1 polymer ?
#
loop_
_entity_poly.entity_id
_entity_poly.type
_entity_poly.pdbx_seq_one_letter_code
_entity_poly.pdbx_strand_id
1 'polypeptide(L)'
;LFLKENMIAVTCSGTIGKVNIIPKHWGNWTLNQHVMRIIPVNHNLAGYIYCWLNTDYGYNLIIRHTYGSVVDEIDDKHLSKVEIPLLKNELKQQEINNMVLQANDLRYQAYLKEQEAIKMMDDVIEGKIIRF
;
A
#
# COMPACT_ATOMS: atom_id res chain seq x y z
N LEU A 1 -0.71 13.26 10.45
CA LEU A 1 -0.47 11.86 10.84
C LEU A 1 0.44 11.18 9.84
N PHE A 2 1.57 10.67 10.30
CA PHE A 2 2.58 10.05 9.45
C PHE A 2 2.22 8.62 9.05
N LEU A 3 2.71 8.22 7.88
CA LEU A 3 2.60 6.83 7.43
C LEU A 3 3.51 5.92 8.26
N LYS A 4 3.10 4.68 8.39
CA LYS A 4 3.90 3.61 8.97
C LYS A 4 3.84 2.39 8.07
N GLU A 5 4.89 1.59 8.14
CA GLU A 5 4.96 0.31 7.43
C GLU A 5 3.68 -0.52 7.65
N ASN A 6 3.22 -1.15 6.59
CA ASN A 6 2.02 -1.99 6.55
C ASN A 6 0.68 -1.29 6.77
N MET A 7 0.63 0.02 6.87
CA MET A 7 -0.62 0.75 6.64
C MET A 7 -1.04 0.58 5.19
N ILE A 8 -2.32 0.72 4.92
CA ILE A 8 -2.89 0.60 3.57
C ILE A 8 -3.40 1.97 3.14
N ALA A 9 -3.06 2.37 1.92
CA ALA A 9 -3.51 3.62 1.32
C ALA A 9 -4.47 3.32 0.18
N VAL A 10 -5.60 4.04 0.17
CA VAL A 10 -6.65 3.91 -0.86
C VAL A 10 -6.90 5.27 -1.48
N THR A 11 -6.79 5.36 -2.80
CA THR A 11 -7.13 6.61 -3.50
C THR A 11 -8.63 6.84 -3.46
N CYS A 12 -9.04 8.04 -3.03
CA CYS A 12 -10.44 8.37 -2.81
C CYS A 12 -10.98 9.44 -3.76
N SER A 13 -10.14 10.06 -4.58
CA SER A 13 -10.55 10.98 -5.63
C SER A 13 -9.57 10.94 -6.80
N GLY A 14 -9.98 11.43 -7.95
CA GLY A 14 -9.25 11.25 -9.20
C GLY A 14 -9.37 9.80 -9.68
N THR A 15 -8.30 9.03 -9.68
CA THR A 15 -8.36 7.58 -9.91
C THR A 15 -8.71 6.86 -8.61
N ILE A 16 -9.99 6.55 -8.41
CA ILE A 16 -10.50 5.95 -7.18
C ILE A 16 -10.17 4.46 -7.10
N GLY A 17 -9.91 3.97 -5.89
CA GLY A 17 -9.83 2.55 -5.60
C GLY A 17 -8.49 1.89 -5.86
N LYS A 18 -7.43 2.67 -6.09
CA LYS A 18 -6.07 2.14 -6.08
C LYS A 18 -5.62 1.91 -4.64
N VAL A 19 -5.17 0.70 -4.37
CA VAL A 19 -4.80 0.27 -3.02
C VAL A 19 -3.32 -0.09 -2.99
N ASN A 20 -2.60 0.52 -2.08
CA ASN A 20 -1.19 0.24 -1.86
C ASN A 20 -0.94 -0.09 -0.39
N ILE A 21 0.01 -0.97 -0.13
CA ILE A 21 0.53 -1.21 1.20
C ILE A 21 1.81 -0.39 1.37
N ILE A 22 1.94 0.25 2.52
CA ILE A 22 3.03 1.20 2.77
C ILE A 22 4.32 0.45 3.08
N PRO A 23 5.36 0.60 2.25
CA PRO A 23 6.65 0.01 2.54
C PRO A 23 7.40 0.79 3.62
N LYS A 24 8.38 0.16 4.24
CA LYS A 24 9.11 0.73 5.37
C LYS A 24 9.76 2.08 5.05
N HIS A 25 10.29 2.27 3.84
CA HIS A 25 10.97 3.52 3.45
C HIS A 25 10.03 4.71 3.24
N TRP A 26 8.71 4.49 3.23
CA TRP A 26 7.71 5.55 3.22
C TRP A 26 7.28 5.95 4.64
N GLY A 27 7.86 5.36 5.65
CA GLY A 27 7.65 5.79 7.03
C GLY A 27 7.93 7.27 7.20
N ASN A 28 7.11 7.94 8.01
CA ASN A 28 7.15 9.38 8.25
C ASN A 28 6.75 10.28 7.08
N TRP A 29 6.30 9.73 5.95
CA TRP A 29 5.65 10.51 4.91
C TRP A 29 4.19 10.80 5.31
N THR A 30 3.60 11.79 4.68
CA THR A 30 2.19 12.11 4.83
C THR A 30 1.46 11.88 3.51
N LEU A 31 0.16 11.66 3.59
CA LEU A 31 -0.70 11.55 2.43
C LEU A 31 -1.46 12.86 2.22
N ASN A 32 -1.78 13.16 0.97
CA ASN A 32 -2.65 14.27 0.65
C ASN A 32 -4.13 13.91 0.87
N GLN A 33 -5.01 14.88 0.68
CA GLN A 33 -6.46 14.73 0.87
C GLN A 33 -7.16 13.76 -0.09
N HIS A 34 -6.47 13.33 -1.15
CA HIS A 34 -7.03 12.42 -2.16
C HIS A 34 -6.77 10.94 -1.84
N VAL A 35 -6.14 10.67 -0.70
CA VAL A 35 -5.77 9.31 -0.28
C VAL A 35 -6.20 9.09 1.16
N MET A 36 -6.93 8.01 1.40
CA MET A 36 -7.28 7.58 2.75
C MET A 36 -6.36 6.46 3.22
N ARG A 37 -6.19 6.40 4.54
CA ARG A 37 -5.44 5.34 5.20
C ARG A 37 -6.35 4.34 5.84
N ILE A 38 -5.98 3.08 5.73
CA ILE A 38 -6.55 2.00 6.52
C ILE A 38 -5.46 1.53 7.47
N ILE A 39 -5.76 1.57 8.74
CA ILE A 39 -4.87 1.07 9.79
C ILE A 39 -5.50 -0.22 10.32
N PRO A 40 -4.96 -1.39 9.96
CA PRO A 40 -5.53 -2.64 10.45
C PRO A 40 -5.46 -2.71 11.98
N VAL A 41 -6.60 -2.98 12.61
CA VAL A 41 -6.65 -3.19 14.06
C VAL A 41 -5.82 -4.42 14.44
N ASN A 42 -5.91 -5.47 13.65
CA ASN A 42 -5.07 -6.64 13.77
C ASN A 42 -3.97 -6.56 12.69
N HIS A 43 -2.74 -6.29 13.11
CA HIS A 43 -1.59 -6.16 12.20
C HIS A 43 -1.32 -7.45 11.41
N ASN A 44 -1.73 -8.61 11.92
CA ASN A 44 -1.61 -9.89 11.23
C ASN A 44 -2.59 -10.05 10.06
N LEU A 45 -3.42 -9.05 9.78
CA LEU A 45 -4.35 -9.05 8.67
C LEU A 45 -4.03 -7.98 7.61
N ALA A 46 -3.00 -7.18 7.81
CA ALA A 46 -2.67 -6.08 6.90
C ALA A 46 -2.47 -6.55 5.46
N GLY A 47 -1.69 -7.60 5.26
CA GLY A 47 -1.44 -8.18 3.94
C GLY A 47 -2.68 -8.82 3.34
N TYR A 48 -3.49 -9.47 4.15
CA TYR A 48 -4.74 -10.07 3.72
C TYR A 48 -5.74 -9.01 3.23
N ILE A 49 -5.91 -7.95 4.01
CA ILE A 49 -6.78 -6.81 3.66
C ILE A 49 -6.33 -6.18 2.35
N TYR A 50 -5.05 -5.89 2.22
CA TYR A 50 -4.46 -5.36 0.99
C TYR A 50 -4.77 -6.27 -0.20
N CYS A 51 -4.56 -7.57 -0.04
CA CYS A 51 -4.78 -8.54 -1.10
C CYS A 51 -6.25 -8.59 -1.55
N TRP A 52 -7.18 -8.64 -0.59
CA TRP A 52 -8.60 -8.61 -0.89
C TRP A 52 -9.01 -7.36 -1.66
N LEU A 53 -8.58 -6.19 -1.20
CA LEU A 53 -8.94 -4.92 -1.83
C LEU A 53 -8.36 -4.77 -3.24
N ASN A 54 -7.32 -5.52 -3.58
CA ASN A 54 -6.74 -5.54 -4.93
C ASN A 54 -7.36 -6.60 -5.85
N THR A 55 -8.30 -7.40 -5.37
CA THR A 55 -9.09 -8.28 -6.25
C THR A 55 -10.14 -7.45 -6.97
N ASP A 56 -10.68 -7.98 -8.08
CA ASP A 56 -11.79 -7.34 -8.79
C ASP A 56 -13.01 -7.18 -7.88
N TYR A 57 -13.25 -8.15 -7.00
CA TYR A 57 -14.35 -8.08 -6.03
C TYR A 57 -14.16 -6.92 -5.06
N GLY A 58 -13.00 -6.80 -4.46
CA GLY A 58 -12.68 -5.72 -3.52
C GLY A 58 -12.72 -4.35 -4.19
N TYR A 59 -12.13 -4.23 -5.37
CA TYR A 59 -12.20 -3.02 -6.17
C TYR A 59 -13.63 -2.59 -6.47
N ASN A 60 -14.47 -3.52 -6.93
CA ASN A 60 -15.87 -3.23 -7.23
C ASN A 60 -16.66 -2.78 -5.99
N LEU A 61 -16.35 -3.33 -4.82
CA LEU A 61 -16.96 -2.88 -3.56
C LEU A 61 -16.56 -1.45 -3.20
N ILE A 62 -15.32 -1.06 -3.49
CA ILE A 62 -14.86 0.31 -3.24
C ILE A 62 -15.59 1.29 -4.16
N ILE A 63 -15.65 1.00 -5.46
CA ILE A 63 -16.17 1.95 -6.45
C ILE A 63 -17.69 1.95 -6.58
N ARG A 64 -18.38 0.95 -6.05
CA ARG A 64 -19.86 0.81 -6.24
C ARG A 64 -20.64 2.04 -5.78
N HIS A 65 -20.10 2.79 -4.84
CA HIS A 65 -20.74 4.00 -4.30
C HIS A 65 -20.50 5.25 -5.14
N THR A 66 -19.69 5.15 -6.20
CA THR A 66 -19.43 6.27 -7.13
C THR A 66 -20.45 6.33 -8.28
N TYR A 67 -21.21 5.27 -8.49
CA TYR A 67 -22.20 5.20 -9.58
C TYR A 67 -23.31 6.22 -9.38
N GLY A 68 -23.56 7.02 -10.43
CA GLY A 68 -24.57 8.07 -10.40
C GLY A 68 -24.16 9.32 -9.64
N SER A 69 -22.95 9.38 -9.14
CA SER A 69 -22.39 10.57 -8.52
C SER A 69 -21.86 11.55 -9.56
N VAL A 70 -22.12 12.84 -9.34
CA VAL A 70 -21.57 13.91 -10.19
C VAL A 70 -20.08 14.13 -9.92
N VAL A 71 -19.62 13.78 -8.71
CA VAL A 71 -18.22 13.88 -8.30
C VAL A 71 -17.72 12.48 -7.95
N ASP A 72 -16.69 12.03 -8.65
CA ASP A 72 -16.05 10.74 -8.39
C ASP A 72 -15.16 10.83 -7.15
N GLU A 73 -15.80 10.78 -5.99
CA GLU A 73 -15.15 10.73 -4.69
C GLU A 73 -15.76 9.66 -3.82
N ILE A 74 -14.91 9.06 -2.98
CA ILE A 74 -15.36 8.23 -1.86
C ILE A 74 -14.86 8.87 -0.56
N ASP A 75 -15.63 8.71 0.49
CA ASP A 75 -15.26 9.18 1.81
C ASP A 75 -15.07 8.01 2.79
N ASP A 76 -14.74 8.33 4.03
CA ASP A 76 -14.55 7.34 5.09
C ASP A 76 -15.83 6.51 5.36
N LYS A 77 -17.00 7.10 5.18
CA LYS A 77 -18.28 6.40 5.35
C LYS A 77 -18.49 5.36 4.26
N HIS A 78 -18.14 5.69 3.02
CA HIS A 78 -18.20 4.75 1.90
C HIS A 78 -17.24 3.59 2.12
N LEU A 79 -16.00 3.90 2.47
CA LEU A 79 -14.98 2.88 2.69
C LEU A 79 -15.31 1.98 3.88
N SER A 80 -15.92 2.52 4.94
CA SER A 80 -16.32 1.74 6.11
C SER A 80 -17.40 0.70 5.83
N LYS A 81 -18.13 0.82 4.72
CA LYS A 81 -19.15 -0.14 4.29
C LYS A 81 -18.58 -1.31 3.49
N VAL A 82 -17.32 -1.26 3.12
CA VAL A 82 -16.67 -2.35 2.39
C VAL A 82 -16.44 -3.50 3.36
N GLU A 83 -17.09 -4.63 3.08
CA GLU A 83 -16.94 -5.85 3.84
C GLU A 83 -15.79 -6.68 3.31
N ILE A 84 -14.96 -7.18 4.22
CA ILE A 84 -13.84 -8.04 3.88
C ILE A 84 -14.11 -9.42 4.45
N PRO A 85 -14.36 -10.43 3.60
CA PRO A 85 -14.63 -11.77 4.08
C PRO A 85 -13.35 -12.40 4.64
N LEU A 86 -13.43 -12.94 5.84
CA LEU A 86 -12.36 -13.72 6.43
C LEU A 86 -12.49 -15.18 6.02
N LEU A 87 -11.39 -15.82 5.69
CA LEU A 87 -11.38 -17.23 5.36
C LEU A 87 -11.60 -18.07 6.62
N LYS A 88 -12.38 -19.13 6.48
CA LYS A 88 -12.53 -20.13 7.57
C LYS A 88 -11.23 -20.87 7.83
N ASN A 89 -10.43 -21.08 6.79
CA ASN A 89 -9.10 -21.66 6.90
C ASN A 89 -8.10 -20.58 7.31
N GLU A 90 -7.80 -20.50 8.59
CA GLU A 90 -6.88 -19.51 9.15
C GLU A 90 -5.45 -19.68 8.63
N LEU A 91 -5.01 -20.90 8.35
CA LEU A 91 -3.69 -21.14 7.79
C LEU A 91 -3.57 -20.55 6.39
N LYS A 92 -4.57 -20.70 5.55
CA LYS A 92 -4.60 -20.11 4.21
C LYS A 92 -4.65 -18.59 4.27
N GLN A 93 -5.43 -18.04 5.21
CA GLN A 93 -5.50 -16.60 5.45
C GLN A 93 -4.13 -16.04 5.83
N GLN A 94 -3.41 -16.69 6.74
CA GLN A 94 -2.08 -16.27 7.15
C GLN A 94 -1.04 -16.44 6.05
N GLU A 95 -1.14 -17.49 5.25
CA GLU A 95 -0.29 -17.68 4.08
C GLU A 95 -0.39 -16.51 3.11
N ILE A 96 -1.60 -16.10 2.76
CA ILE A 96 -1.85 -14.93 1.89
C ILE A 96 -1.29 -13.67 2.52
N ASN A 97 -1.58 -13.45 3.80
CA ASN A 97 -1.10 -12.29 4.54
C ASN A 97 0.43 -12.21 4.51
N ASN A 98 1.10 -13.32 4.83
CA ASN A 98 2.56 -13.35 4.93
C ASN A 98 3.24 -13.16 3.57
N MET A 99 2.66 -13.65 2.49
CA MET A 99 3.17 -13.41 1.14
C MET A 99 3.17 -11.93 0.79
N VAL A 100 2.12 -11.20 1.14
CA VAL A 100 2.03 -9.76 0.90
C VAL A 100 3.02 -8.99 1.76
N LEU A 101 3.12 -9.32 3.05
CA LEU A 101 4.09 -8.67 3.94
C LEU A 101 5.52 -8.91 3.50
N GLN A 102 5.82 -10.11 3.01
CA GLN A 102 7.12 -10.43 2.44
C GLN A 102 7.40 -9.61 1.17
N ALA A 103 6.42 -9.49 0.28
CA ALA A 103 6.54 -8.66 -0.92
C ALA A 103 6.80 -7.19 -0.55
N ASN A 104 6.14 -6.69 0.48
CA ASN A 104 6.34 -5.32 0.95
C ASN A 104 7.75 -5.12 1.52
N ASP A 105 8.27 -6.09 2.24
CA ASP A 105 9.67 -6.06 2.73
C ASP A 105 10.66 -6.09 1.56
N LEU A 106 10.41 -6.88 0.53
CA LEU A 106 11.25 -6.93 -0.67
C LEU A 106 11.28 -5.59 -1.41
N ARG A 107 10.19 -4.84 -1.42
CA ARG A 107 10.18 -3.47 -1.97
C ARG A 107 11.13 -2.56 -1.20
N TYR A 108 11.17 -2.69 0.12
CA TYR A 108 12.12 -1.95 0.95
C TYR A 108 13.55 -2.36 0.66
N GLN A 109 13.82 -3.66 0.53
CA GLN A 109 15.16 -4.17 0.19
C GLN A 109 15.60 -3.67 -1.19
N ALA A 110 14.70 -3.63 -2.16
CA ALA A 110 14.96 -3.06 -3.49
C ALA A 110 15.32 -1.58 -3.39
N TYR A 111 14.58 -0.82 -2.59
CA TYR A 111 14.86 0.59 -2.36
C TYR A 111 16.28 0.79 -1.78
N LEU A 112 16.67 -0.01 -0.79
CA LEU A 112 18.01 0.08 -0.19
C LEU A 112 19.11 -0.20 -1.23
N LYS A 113 18.89 -1.18 -2.11
CA LYS A 113 19.83 -1.49 -3.20
C LYS A 113 19.97 -0.33 -4.18
N GLU A 114 18.88 0.31 -4.53
CA GLU A 114 18.91 1.49 -5.42
C GLU A 114 19.67 2.64 -4.77
N GLN A 115 19.45 2.90 -3.47
CA GLN A 115 20.17 3.94 -2.75
C GLN A 115 21.67 3.65 -2.66
N GLU A 116 22.05 2.41 -2.47
CA GLU A 116 23.45 1.98 -2.50
C GLU A 116 24.09 2.25 -3.88
N ALA A 117 23.38 1.90 -4.95
CA ALA A 117 23.86 2.15 -6.32
C ALA A 117 24.01 3.64 -6.61
N ILE A 118 23.06 4.46 -6.20
CA ILE A 118 23.11 5.92 -6.36
C ILE A 118 24.31 6.50 -5.61
N LYS A 119 24.55 6.03 -4.39
CA LYS A 119 25.71 6.47 -3.61
C LYS A 119 27.02 6.10 -4.29
N MET A 120 27.13 4.91 -4.85
CA MET A 120 28.30 4.51 -5.61
C MET A 120 28.52 5.39 -6.84
N MET A 121 27.45 5.76 -7.53
CA MET A 121 27.52 6.67 -8.67
C MET A 121 27.98 8.08 -8.24
N ASP A 122 27.47 8.59 -7.15
CA ASP A 122 27.89 9.87 -6.58
C ASP A 122 29.39 9.86 -6.23
N ASP A 123 29.88 8.78 -5.66
CA ASP A 123 31.30 8.62 -5.35
C ASP A 123 32.17 8.65 -6.61
N VAL A 124 31.72 8.05 -7.69
CA VAL A 124 32.40 8.11 -9.01
C VAL A 124 32.41 9.53 -9.55
N ILE A 125 31.26 10.21 -9.54
CA ILE A 125 31.11 11.58 -10.04
C ILE A 125 31.99 12.55 -9.26
N GLU A 126 32.08 12.39 -7.95
CA GLU A 126 32.92 13.21 -7.09
C GLU A 126 34.43 12.92 -7.23
N GLY A 127 34.81 11.98 -8.10
CA GLY A 127 36.21 11.65 -8.38
C GLY A 127 36.84 10.72 -7.35
N LYS A 128 36.05 10.09 -6.50
CA LYS A 128 36.56 9.11 -5.51
C LYS A 128 36.99 7.80 -6.20
N ILE A 129 36.40 7.49 -7.36
CA ILE A 129 36.76 6.37 -8.22
C ILE A 129 36.75 6.89 -9.66
N ILE A 130 37.92 7.01 -10.30
CA ILE A 130 38.07 7.68 -11.61
C ILE A 130 38.34 6.64 -12.73
N ARG A 131 37.86 5.45 -12.68
CA ARG A 131 38.10 4.46 -13.72
C ARG A 131 36.80 4.02 -14.36
N PHE A 132 36.74 4.21 -15.65
CA PHE A 132 35.68 3.69 -16.49
C PHE A 132 36.21 2.55 -17.36
#